data_b4dd07fcf75c0c94fc1c44337210972d
#
_entry.id   b4dd07fcf75c0c94fc1c44337210972d
#
_cell.length_a   1.000
_cell.length_b   1.000
_cell.length_c   1.000
_cell.angle_alpha   90.00
_cell.angle_beta   90.00
_cell.angle_gamma   90.00
#
_symmetry.space_group_name_H-M   'P 1'
#
loop_
_entity.id
_entity.type
_entity.pdbx_description
1 polymer ?
#
loop_
_entity_poly.entity_id
_entity_poly.type
_entity_poly.pdbx_seq_one_letter_code
_entity_poly.pdbx_strand_id
1 'polypeptide(L)'
;MEFESVSIKKPEELNFILGQAHFIKTVEDIHEALVTAVPGIKFGLAFCEASGACLIRSSGTDEALIQLARENAMNIGAGHSFILMLGEGYFPINVLNTVKNIPEVCGIFCAPANPTGVIIYDTGRGRGIMG
;
A
#
# COMPACT_ATOMS: atom_id res chain seq x y z
N MET A 1 -23.00 9.76 -1.84
CA MET A 1 -22.61 8.38 -1.50
C MET A 1 -22.49 7.57 -2.78
N GLU A 2 -21.28 7.23 -3.12
CA GLU A 2 -21.02 6.57 -4.40
C GLU A 2 -19.99 5.46 -4.26
N PHE A 3 -20.16 4.43 -5.08
CA PHE A 3 -19.10 3.47 -5.33
C PHE A 3 -18.29 3.92 -6.53
N GLU A 4 -16.99 3.71 -6.46
CA GLU A 4 -16.14 3.91 -7.62
C GLU A 4 -15.05 2.84 -7.67
N SER A 5 -14.53 2.60 -8.87
CA SER A 5 -13.43 1.67 -9.07
C SER A 5 -12.18 2.47 -9.37
N VAL A 6 -11.14 2.22 -8.60
CA VAL A 6 -9.82 2.85 -8.78
C VAL A 6 -8.85 1.80 -9.28
N SER A 7 -8.33 1.98 -10.48
CA SER A 7 -7.34 1.04 -11.02
C SER A 7 -5.97 1.29 -10.39
N ILE A 8 -5.31 0.23 -10.01
CA ILE A 8 -3.92 0.32 -9.54
C ILE A 8 -3.01 0.54 -10.75
N LYS A 9 -2.23 1.61 -10.68
CA LYS A 9 -1.29 1.97 -11.73
C LYS A 9 0.06 1.35 -11.44
N LYS A 10 0.55 0.52 -12.34
CA LYS A 10 1.85 -0.14 -12.16
C LYS A 10 2.34 -0.74 -13.48
N PRO A 11 3.65 -0.91 -13.65
CA PRO A 11 4.18 -1.78 -14.69
C PRO A 11 3.65 -3.20 -14.52
N GLU A 12 3.44 -3.88 -15.63
CA GLU A 12 2.77 -5.20 -15.65
C GLU A 12 3.47 -6.24 -14.78
N GLU A 13 4.79 -6.23 -14.75
CA GLU A 13 5.59 -7.23 -14.05
C GLU A 13 5.72 -7.01 -12.55
N LEU A 14 5.24 -5.88 -12.03
CA LEU A 14 5.39 -5.58 -10.60
C LEU A 14 4.25 -6.15 -9.76
N ASN A 15 4.60 -6.61 -8.59
CA ASN A 15 3.66 -7.03 -7.56
C ASN A 15 3.45 -5.91 -6.55
N PHE A 16 2.33 -5.97 -5.84
CA PHE A 16 2.10 -5.05 -4.74
C PHE A 16 1.28 -5.71 -3.64
N ILE A 17 1.26 -5.07 -2.48
CA ILE A 17 0.42 -5.46 -1.35
C ILE A 17 -0.41 -4.24 -0.97
N LEU A 18 -1.72 -4.43 -0.88
CA LEU A 18 -2.65 -3.41 -0.41
C LEU A 18 -3.23 -3.85 0.91
N GLY A 19 -3.12 -3.03 1.93
CA GLY A 19 -3.58 -3.39 3.25
C GLY A 19 -4.11 -2.21 4.05
N GLN A 20 -4.44 -2.49 5.30
CA GLN A 20 -4.95 -1.52 6.24
C GLN A 20 -4.12 -1.56 7.52
N ALA A 21 -3.84 -0.39 8.07
CA ALA A 21 -3.07 -0.28 9.30
C ALA A 21 -3.52 0.93 10.10
N HIS A 22 -3.23 0.91 11.39
CA HIS A 22 -3.41 2.06 12.27
C HIS A 22 -2.04 2.60 12.66
N PHE A 23 -2.00 3.91 12.95
CA PHE A 23 -0.81 4.62 13.40
C PHE A 23 0.23 4.87 12.31
N ILE A 24 0.72 6.08 12.30
CA ILE A 24 1.72 6.54 11.33
C ILE A 24 3.04 5.78 11.41
N LYS A 25 3.33 5.20 12.54
CA LYS A 25 4.53 4.38 12.78
C LYS A 25 4.58 3.15 11.86
N THR A 26 3.46 2.79 11.25
CA THR A 26 3.38 1.67 10.28
C THR A 26 4.45 1.80 9.20
N VAL A 27 4.68 3.02 8.71
CA VAL A 27 5.63 3.25 7.61
C VAL A 27 7.04 2.84 8.01
N GLU A 28 7.50 3.28 9.18
CA GLU A 28 8.83 2.94 9.67
C GLU A 28 8.95 1.45 9.99
N ASP A 29 7.95 0.88 10.61
CA ASP A 29 7.98 -0.53 11.04
C ASP A 29 7.98 -1.46 9.84
N ILE A 30 7.19 -1.17 8.80
CA ILE A 30 7.21 -1.98 7.58
C ILE A 30 8.57 -1.83 6.90
N HIS A 31 9.08 -0.61 6.77
CA HIS A 31 10.38 -0.38 6.15
C HIS A 31 11.48 -1.22 6.81
N GLU A 32 11.59 -1.11 8.11
CA GLU A 32 12.63 -1.84 8.85
C GLU A 32 12.46 -3.35 8.75
N ALA A 33 11.23 -3.83 8.84
CA ALA A 33 10.95 -5.26 8.74
C ALA A 33 11.32 -5.81 7.37
N LEU A 34 11.04 -5.07 6.30
CA LEU A 34 11.36 -5.52 4.95
C LEU A 34 12.86 -5.58 4.69
N VAL A 35 13.59 -4.54 5.07
CA VAL A 35 15.04 -4.54 4.81
C VAL A 35 15.77 -5.58 5.65
N THR A 36 15.20 -5.96 6.77
CA THR A 36 15.74 -7.05 7.61
C THR A 36 15.43 -8.42 7.01
N ALA A 37 14.17 -8.62 6.58
CA ALA A 37 13.73 -9.91 6.06
C ALA A 37 14.35 -10.25 4.71
N VAL A 38 14.52 -9.26 3.84
CA VAL A 38 15.03 -9.43 2.48
C VAL A 38 16.07 -8.36 2.21
N PRO A 39 17.34 -8.62 2.58
CA PRO A 39 18.41 -7.65 2.32
C PRO A 39 18.48 -7.26 0.84
N GLY A 40 18.58 -5.97 0.58
CA GLY A 40 18.65 -5.45 -0.78
C GLY A 40 17.31 -5.30 -1.48
N ILE A 41 16.20 -5.58 -0.80
CA ILE A 41 14.86 -5.45 -1.39
C ILE A 41 14.63 -4.03 -1.93
N LYS A 42 14.01 -3.96 -3.11
CA LYS A 42 13.57 -2.71 -3.71
C LYS A 42 12.07 -2.58 -3.54
N PHE A 43 11.64 -1.51 -2.87
CA PHE A 43 10.22 -1.28 -2.62
C PHE A 43 9.93 0.20 -2.45
N GLY A 44 8.64 0.53 -2.60
CA GLY A 44 8.08 1.82 -2.23
C GLY A 44 6.81 1.59 -1.45
N LEU A 45 6.63 2.35 -0.39
CA LEU A 45 5.50 2.22 0.54
C LEU A 45 4.84 3.58 0.71
N ALA A 46 3.51 3.61 0.66
CA ALA A 46 2.74 4.81 0.96
C ALA A 46 1.57 4.48 1.84
N PHE A 47 1.33 5.32 2.84
CA PHE A 47 0.26 5.16 3.82
C PHE A 47 -0.57 6.43 3.83
N CYS A 48 -1.89 6.26 3.70
CA CYS A 48 -2.85 7.35 3.75
C CYS A 48 -3.33 7.53 5.19
N GLU A 49 -2.93 8.63 5.84
CA GLU A 49 -3.29 8.87 7.24
C GLU A 49 -4.78 9.08 7.44
N ALA A 50 -5.41 9.82 6.49
CA ALA A 50 -6.83 10.15 6.60
C ALA A 50 -7.43 10.35 5.23
N SER A 51 -8.70 9.99 5.10
CA SER A 51 -9.46 10.25 3.87
C SER A 51 -9.64 11.76 3.65
N GLY A 52 -9.94 12.13 2.42
CA GLY A 52 -10.17 13.52 2.06
C GLY A 52 -8.86 14.24 1.77
N ALA A 53 -8.34 14.98 2.72
CA ALA A 53 -7.08 15.72 2.57
C ALA A 53 -5.90 14.80 2.27
N CYS A 54 -6.03 13.55 2.60
CA CYS A 54 -5.12 12.45 2.27
C CYS A 54 -3.64 12.79 2.45
N LEU A 55 -3.24 12.94 3.69
CA LEU A 55 -1.84 13.08 4.02
C LEU A 55 -1.14 11.74 3.77
N ILE A 56 -0.24 11.72 2.81
CA ILE A 56 0.48 10.51 2.44
C ILE A 56 1.85 10.51 3.09
N ARG A 57 2.11 9.49 3.88
CA ARG A 57 3.45 9.18 4.37
C ARG A 57 4.05 8.11 3.50
N SER A 58 5.31 8.22 3.20
CA SER A 58 5.97 7.27 2.31
C SER A 58 7.39 6.95 2.77
N SER A 59 7.87 5.80 2.32
CA SER A 59 9.22 5.34 2.57
C SER A 59 9.56 4.27 1.54
N GLY A 60 10.82 3.90 1.46
CA GLY A 60 11.24 2.84 0.58
C GLY A 60 12.71 2.90 0.27
N THR A 61 13.14 2.00 -0.59
CA THR A 61 14.54 1.87 -1.00
C THR A 61 14.76 2.25 -2.47
N ASP A 62 13.67 2.55 -3.20
CA ASP A 62 13.74 2.89 -4.62
C ASP A 62 12.79 4.06 -4.88
N GLU A 63 13.33 5.17 -5.37
CA GLU A 63 12.56 6.41 -5.52
C GLU A 63 11.39 6.27 -6.50
N ALA A 64 11.59 5.56 -7.61
CA ALA A 64 10.51 5.37 -8.58
C ALA A 64 9.34 4.58 -7.97
N LEU A 65 9.65 3.59 -7.15
CA LEU A 65 8.63 2.80 -6.47
C LEU A 65 7.92 3.60 -5.38
N ILE A 66 8.64 4.47 -4.68
CA ILE A 66 8.04 5.36 -3.70
C ILE A 66 7.03 6.28 -4.39
N GLN A 67 7.39 6.88 -5.51
CA GLN A 67 6.48 7.77 -6.24
C GLN A 67 5.27 7.01 -6.78
N LEU A 68 5.47 5.80 -7.27
CA LEU A 68 4.37 4.95 -7.75
C LEU A 68 3.41 4.60 -6.59
N ALA A 69 3.94 4.26 -5.44
CA ALA A 69 3.13 3.97 -4.26
C ALA A 69 2.33 5.21 -3.82
N ARG A 70 2.96 6.38 -3.81
CA ARG A 70 2.30 7.64 -3.46
C ARG A 70 1.14 7.95 -4.41
N GLU A 71 1.37 7.79 -5.71
CA GLU A 71 0.34 8.04 -6.73
C GLU A 71 -0.87 7.14 -6.51
N ASN A 72 -0.64 5.85 -6.30
CA ASN A 72 -1.73 4.91 -6.04
C ASN A 72 -2.46 5.21 -4.73
N ALA A 73 -1.73 5.55 -3.68
CA ALA A 73 -2.34 5.91 -2.40
C ALA A 73 -3.24 7.15 -2.54
N MET A 74 -2.80 8.15 -3.29
CA MET A 74 -3.60 9.34 -3.56
C MET A 74 -4.87 9.00 -4.32
N ASN A 75 -4.76 8.16 -5.34
CA ASN A 75 -5.91 7.76 -6.16
C ASN A 75 -6.94 6.97 -5.36
N ILE A 76 -6.50 6.09 -4.48
CA ILE A 76 -7.38 5.33 -3.59
C ILE A 76 -8.02 6.28 -2.57
N GLY A 77 -7.22 7.10 -1.93
CA GLY A 77 -7.70 8.12 -1.00
C GLY A 77 -8.46 7.61 0.21
N ALA A 78 -8.29 6.35 0.57
CA ALA A 78 -8.96 5.77 1.74
C ALA A 78 -8.05 5.83 2.96
N GLY A 79 -8.51 6.48 4.01
CA GLY A 79 -7.74 6.60 5.25
C GLY A 79 -7.39 5.24 5.84
N HIS A 80 -6.20 5.15 6.42
CA HIS A 80 -5.65 3.93 7.03
C HIS A 80 -5.28 2.84 6.03
N SER A 81 -5.32 3.11 4.73
CA SER A 81 -4.83 2.16 3.73
C SER A 81 -3.35 2.39 3.46
N PHE A 82 -2.65 1.31 3.16
CA PHE A 82 -1.28 1.40 2.67
C PHE A 82 -1.12 0.57 1.41
N ILE A 83 -0.20 1.00 0.56
CA ILE A 83 0.19 0.23 -0.61
C ILE A 83 1.70 0.09 -0.63
N LEU A 84 2.14 -1.14 -0.81
CA LEU A 84 3.54 -1.52 -0.87
C LEU A 84 3.83 -2.02 -2.28
N MET A 85 4.59 -1.25 -3.04
CA MET A 85 5.01 -1.62 -4.39
C MET A 85 6.35 -2.35 -4.29
N LEU A 86 6.41 -3.56 -4.84
CA LEU A 86 7.63 -4.36 -4.84
C LEU A 86 8.34 -4.21 -6.18
N GLY A 87 9.66 -4.13 -6.14
CA GLY A 87 10.48 -4.04 -7.34
C GLY A 87 10.50 -5.33 -8.13
N GLU A 88 10.99 -5.26 -9.37
CA GLU A 88 11.11 -6.42 -10.23
C GLU A 88 11.96 -7.50 -9.55
N GLY A 89 11.45 -8.73 -9.57
CA GLY A 89 12.12 -9.86 -8.96
C GLY A 89 11.80 -10.08 -7.49
N TYR A 90 10.99 -9.21 -6.88
CA TYR A 90 10.53 -9.38 -5.51
C TYR A 90 9.04 -9.69 -5.51
N PHE A 91 8.63 -10.62 -4.66
CA PHE A 91 7.26 -11.15 -4.68
C PHE A 91 6.63 -11.06 -3.29
N PRO A 92 5.30 -10.93 -3.22
CA PRO A 92 4.61 -10.87 -1.93
C PRO A 92 4.95 -12.02 -0.99
N ILE A 93 5.14 -13.23 -1.52
CA ILE A 93 5.48 -14.39 -0.70
C ILE A 93 6.76 -14.17 0.13
N ASN A 94 7.67 -13.32 -0.36
CA ASN A 94 8.92 -13.06 0.35
C ASN A 94 8.69 -12.23 1.62
N VAL A 95 7.63 -11.42 1.66
CA VAL A 95 7.45 -10.40 2.70
C VAL A 95 6.06 -10.39 3.34
N LEU A 96 5.09 -11.11 2.80
CA LEU A 96 3.70 -11.02 3.25
C LEU A 96 3.55 -11.33 4.73
N ASN A 97 4.13 -12.42 5.20
CA ASN A 97 4.04 -12.77 6.62
C ASN A 97 4.78 -11.76 7.49
N THR A 98 5.88 -11.22 7.01
CA THR A 98 6.61 -10.16 7.71
C THR A 98 5.72 -8.94 7.90
N VAL A 99 5.02 -8.52 6.85
CA VAL A 99 4.08 -7.38 6.91
C VAL A 99 2.91 -7.69 7.85
N LYS A 100 2.34 -8.88 7.73
CA LYS A 100 1.20 -9.28 8.58
C LYS A 100 1.54 -9.34 10.06
N ASN A 101 2.79 -9.56 10.40
CA ASN A 101 3.24 -9.62 11.79
C ASN A 101 3.52 -8.25 12.42
N ILE A 102 3.44 -7.18 11.64
CA ILE A 102 3.56 -5.81 12.15
C ILE A 102 2.32 -5.52 13.02
N PRO A 103 2.48 -5.12 14.29
CA PRO A 103 1.34 -4.91 15.19
C PRO A 103 0.30 -3.93 14.66
N GLU A 104 0.72 -2.89 13.92
CA GLU A 104 -0.18 -1.87 13.39
C GLU A 104 -0.99 -2.34 12.18
N VAL A 105 -0.56 -3.42 11.51
CA VAL A 105 -1.25 -3.92 10.32
C VAL A 105 -2.50 -4.69 10.74
N CYS A 106 -3.66 -4.19 10.31
CA CYS A 106 -4.96 -4.76 10.65
C CYS A 106 -5.41 -5.85 9.69
N GLY A 107 -5.00 -5.74 8.44
CA GLY A 107 -5.37 -6.72 7.43
C GLY A 107 -4.78 -6.42 6.06
N ILE A 108 -4.84 -7.40 5.21
CA ILE A 108 -4.38 -7.33 3.83
C ILE A 108 -5.59 -7.49 2.92
N PHE A 109 -5.80 -6.56 2.01
CA PHE A 109 -6.86 -6.68 1.01
C PHE A 109 -6.47 -7.60 -0.13
N CYS A 110 -5.26 -7.42 -0.65
CA CYS A 110 -4.77 -8.26 -1.75
C CYS A 110 -3.26 -8.12 -1.90
N ALA A 111 -2.66 -9.10 -2.58
CA ALA A 111 -1.22 -9.13 -2.85
C ALA A 111 -0.96 -9.72 -4.24
N PRO A 112 -1.49 -9.10 -5.31
CA PRO A 112 -1.42 -9.67 -6.65
C PRO A 112 -0.31 -9.08 -7.51
N ALA A 113 -0.11 -9.71 -8.66
CA ALA A 113 0.63 -9.14 -9.78
C ALA A 113 -0.31 -8.68 -10.90
N ASN A 114 -1.54 -9.18 -10.89
CA ASN A 114 -2.52 -8.94 -11.95
C ASN A 114 -3.04 -7.51 -11.95
N PRO A 115 -3.59 -7.04 -13.07
CA PRO A 115 -4.34 -5.79 -13.08
C PRO A 115 -5.43 -5.82 -12.01
N THR A 116 -5.52 -4.76 -11.22
CA THR A 116 -6.39 -4.74 -10.05
C THR A 116 -7.20 -3.45 -10.01
N GLY A 117 -8.49 -3.60 -9.76
CA GLY A 117 -9.37 -2.47 -9.45
C GLY A 117 -9.75 -2.51 -7.99
N VAL A 118 -9.73 -1.38 -7.33
CA VAL A 118 -10.10 -1.23 -5.93
C VAL A 118 -11.45 -0.56 -5.86
N ILE A 119 -12.40 -1.20 -5.20
CA ILE A 119 -13.75 -0.67 -5.05
C ILE A 119 -13.80 0.21 -3.81
N ILE A 120 -14.10 1.47 -4.02
CA ILE A 120 -14.16 2.48 -2.96
C ILE A 120 -15.62 2.88 -2.74
N TYR A 121 -16.02 3.01 -1.49
CA TYR A 121 -17.28 3.63 -1.13
C TYR A 121 -16.99 5.01 -0.55
N ASP A 122 -17.55 6.03 -1.16
CA ASP A 122 -17.39 7.43 -0.74
C ASP A 122 -18.67 7.90 -0.11
N THR A 123 -18.62 8.23 1.18
CA THR A 123 -19.79 8.71 1.93
C THR A 123 -19.99 10.22 1.85
N GLY A 124 -19.04 10.93 1.24
CA GLY A 124 -18.98 12.39 1.28
C GLY A 124 -18.24 12.91 2.50
N ARG A 125 -18.00 12.07 3.50
CA ARG A 125 -17.20 12.39 4.70
C ARG A 125 -15.91 11.63 4.75
N GLY A 126 -15.85 10.49 4.08
CA GLY A 126 -14.69 9.64 4.06
C GLY A 126 -14.81 8.60 2.98
N ARG A 127 -13.74 7.89 2.76
CA ARG A 127 -13.65 6.86 1.73
C ARG A 127 -13.14 5.58 2.37
N GLY A 128 -13.74 4.46 1.98
CA GLY A 128 -13.34 3.15 2.47
C GLY A 128 -13.18 2.15 1.34
N ILE A 129 -12.27 1.21 1.52
CA ILE A 129 -12.07 0.13 0.56
C ILE A 129 -13.11 -0.95 0.85
N MET A 130 -13.88 -1.29 -0.17
CA MET A 130 -14.89 -2.35 -0.07
C MET A 130 -14.40 -3.68 -0.67
N GLY A 131 -13.46 -3.59 -1.59
CA GLY A 131 -12.90 -4.78 -2.21
C GLY A 131 -11.83 -4.52 -3.24
#